data_13980452d05161ca27d59eebe06b1e25
#
_entry.id   13980452d05161ca27d59eebe06b1e25
#
_cell.length_a   1.000
_cell.length_b   1.000
_cell.length_c   1.000
_cell.angle_alpha   90.00
_cell.angle_beta   90.00
_cell.angle_gamma   90.00
#
_symmetry.space_group_name_H-M   'P 1'
#
loop_
_entity.id
_entity.type
_entity.pdbx_description
1 polymer ?
#
loop_
_entity_poly.entity_id
_entity_poly.type
_entity_poly.pdbx_seq_one_letter_code
_entity_poly.pdbx_strand_id
1 'polypeptide(L)'
;MTFEALGLNPSIIKALTEAGYTSPTPVQEKAIPAAISGQDLLVSSQTGSGKTAAFMLPSLHQLADLPQAPQAARTPNQERQATRARGERPRYQPAQPKMLVLTPTRELALQVTTATDKYGAYMRRVRVVSILGGMPYPKQMQLLSRNPEILVATPGRLIDHMESGKIDFSQLQILVLDEADRMLDMGFIDDIEKIVAATPTTRQTMLFSATLDGVVGNMAKRITNNPLTIQIASSSTRHENIMQRVHFVDDLSHKNRLLDHLLRDTSIDQAVIFTATKRDADTIADRLNIAGFAAAALHGDMHQGARNRTLNSLRRGQVRMLVATDVAARGIDVPGITHVFNYDLPKFAEDYVHRIGRTGRAGRNGVAISLVNHAEGMQVKRIERFTKQTIPVDVVEGFEPKKSAAPRSPRKPGGWRPGDGRSN
;
A
#
# COMPACT_ATOMS: atom_id res chain seq x y z
N MET A 1 -23.16 -4.30 -13.24
CA MET A 1 -23.70 -3.03 -12.70
C MET A 1 -22.91 -1.89 -13.33
N THR A 2 -23.49 -0.69 -13.56
CA THR A 2 -22.77 0.47 -14.08
C THR A 2 -22.52 1.48 -12.96
N PHE A 3 -21.61 2.45 -13.15
CA PHE A 3 -21.34 3.48 -12.15
C PHE A 3 -22.54 4.41 -11.93
N GLU A 4 -23.37 4.64 -12.95
CA GLU A 4 -24.60 5.42 -12.83
C GLU A 4 -25.59 4.78 -11.85
N ALA A 5 -25.67 3.44 -11.85
CA ALA A 5 -26.56 2.69 -10.94
C ALA A 5 -26.12 2.77 -9.47
N LEU A 6 -24.89 3.24 -9.17
CA LEU A 6 -24.39 3.42 -7.81
C LEU A 6 -24.82 4.74 -7.15
N GLY A 7 -25.54 5.62 -7.87
CA GLY A 7 -26.06 6.87 -7.33
C GLY A 7 -25.03 7.98 -7.18
N LEU A 8 -23.91 7.92 -7.89
CA LEU A 8 -22.83 8.92 -7.83
C LEU A 8 -23.25 10.24 -8.51
N ASN A 9 -22.64 11.35 -8.05
CA ASN A 9 -22.84 12.67 -8.64
C ASN A 9 -22.49 12.67 -10.15
N PRO A 10 -23.29 13.32 -11.02
CA PRO A 10 -23.07 13.34 -12.47
C PRO A 10 -21.68 13.84 -12.89
N SER A 11 -21.08 14.79 -12.14
CA SER A 11 -19.72 15.27 -12.41
C SER A 11 -18.66 14.17 -12.22
N ILE A 12 -18.86 13.27 -11.26
CA ILE A 12 -17.99 12.12 -11.00
C ILE A 12 -18.16 11.09 -12.11
N ILE A 13 -19.40 10.79 -12.51
CA ILE A 13 -19.69 9.86 -13.62
C ILE A 13 -19.00 10.34 -14.90
N LYS A 14 -19.11 11.64 -15.21
CA LYS A 14 -18.42 12.23 -16.37
C LYS A 14 -16.90 12.01 -16.30
N ALA A 15 -16.29 12.26 -15.15
CA ALA A 15 -14.85 12.05 -14.95
C ALA A 15 -14.43 10.58 -15.14
N LEU A 16 -15.25 9.64 -14.65
CA LEU A 16 -15.01 8.20 -14.82
C LEU A 16 -15.10 7.77 -16.28
N THR A 17 -16.11 8.22 -17.01
CA THR A 17 -16.33 7.90 -18.44
C THR A 17 -15.15 8.38 -19.28
N GLU A 18 -14.72 9.63 -19.11
CA GLU A 18 -13.58 10.20 -19.84
C GLU A 18 -12.26 9.53 -19.45
N ALA A 19 -12.18 9.02 -18.22
CA ALA A 19 -11.02 8.28 -17.74
C ALA A 19 -10.99 6.80 -18.20
N GLY A 20 -12.04 6.34 -18.94
CA GLY A 20 -12.13 5.00 -19.49
C GLY A 20 -12.59 3.93 -18.47
N TYR A 21 -13.23 4.33 -17.37
CA TYR A 21 -13.84 3.38 -16.42
C TYR A 21 -15.21 2.97 -16.95
N THR A 22 -15.38 1.69 -17.28
CA THR A 22 -16.61 1.16 -17.89
C THR A 22 -17.55 0.50 -16.89
N SER A 23 -17.01 -0.15 -15.86
CA SER A 23 -17.78 -0.89 -14.87
C SER A 23 -17.09 -0.88 -13.50
N PRO A 24 -17.89 -0.87 -12.41
CA PRO A 24 -17.32 -0.96 -11.06
C PRO A 24 -16.77 -2.36 -10.78
N THR A 25 -15.76 -2.42 -9.94
CA THR A 25 -15.22 -3.68 -9.41
C THR A 25 -16.12 -4.21 -8.27
N PRO A 26 -16.03 -5.50 -7.91
CA PRO A 26 -16.85 -6.06 -6.82
C PRO A 26 -16.73 -5.33 -5.48
N VAL A 27 -15.55 -4.76 -5.15
CA VAL A 27 -15.40 -3.94 -3.94
C VAL A 27 -16.13 -2.60 -4.07
N GLN A 28 -16.10 -2.00 -5.24
CA GLN A 28 -16.77 -0.72 -5.52
C GLN A 28 -18.30 -0.88 -5.49
N GLU A 29 -18.83 -1.95 -6.09
CA GLU A 29 -20.28 -2.25 -6.10
C GLU A 29 -20.85 -2.37 -4.68
N LYS A 30 -20.09 -2.97 -3.76
CA LYS A 30 -20.52 -3.16 -2.37
C LYS A 30 -20.26 -1.94 -1.49
N ALA A 31 -19.09 -1.30 -1.64
CA ALA A 31 -18.66 -0.23 -0.75
C ALA A 31 -19.31 1.12 -1.07
N ILE A 32 -19.45 1.47 -2.35
CA ILE A 32 -19.91 2.81 -2.76
C ILE A 32 -21.31 3.13 -2.22
N PRO A 33 -22.35 2.29 -2.39
CA PRO A 33 -23.67 2.61 -1.89
C PRO A 33 -23.73 2.75 -0.37
N ALA A 34 -23.04 1.87 0.36
CA ALA A 34 -22.99 1.92 1.81
C ALA A 34 -22.21 3.15 2.32
N ALA A 35 -21.12 3.52 1.64
CA ALA A 35 -20.40 4.74 1.96
C ALA A 35 -21.22 6.01 1.72
N ILE A 36 -21.98 6.10 0.60
CA ILE A 36 -22.86 7.23 0.30
C ILE A 36 -23.93 7.40 1.40
N SER A 37 -24.44 6.30 1.96
CA SER A 37 -25.41 6.36 3.07
C SER A 37 -24.80 6.78 4.41
N GLY A 38 -23.50 7.04 4.49
CA GLY A 38 -22.83 7.48 5.70
C GLY A 38 -22.43 6.32 6.64
N GLN A 39 -22.57 5.07 6.23
CA GLN A 39 -22.23 3.92 7.05
C GLN A 39 -20.70 3.73 7.16
N ASP A 40 -20.20 3.40 8.35
CA ASP A 40 -18.81 3.00 8.53
C ASP A 40 -18.52 1.70 7.80
N LEU A 41 -17.30 1.56 7.26
CA LEU A 41 -16.91 0.40 6.48
C LEU A 41 -15.65 -0.28 7.01
N LEU A 42 -15.68 -1.61 7.04
CA LEU A 42 -14.49 -2.46 7.18
C LEU A 42 -14.35 -3.29 5.91
N VAL A 43 -13.36 -2.98 5.09
CA VAL A 43 -13.20 -3.59 3.79
C VAL A 43 -11.92 -4.43 3.75
N SER A 44 -12.09 -5.76 3.60
CA SER A 44 -10.98 -6.66 3.32
C SER A 44 -10.90 -6.94 1.83
N SER A 45 -9.84 -6.47 1.19
CA SER A 45 -9.59 -6.74 -0.21
C SER A 45 -8.12 -6.54 -0.58
N GLN A 46 -7.66 -7.26 -1.58
CA GLN A 46 -6.27 -7.20 -2.05
C GLN A 46 -5.92 -5.87 -2.74
N THR A 47 -4.62 -5.60 -2.88
CA THR A 47 -4.13 -4.46 -3.67
C THR A 47 -4.56 -4.61 -5.14
N GLY A 48 -4.90 -3.48 -5.78
CA GLY A 48 -5.36 -3.48 -7.17
C GLY A 48 -6.82 -3.92 -7.37
N SER A 49 -7.61 -4.13 -6.30
CA SER A 49 -9.05 -4.43 -6.39
C SER A 49 -9.92 -3.20 -6.70
N GLY A 50 -9.34 -2.00 -6.75
CA GLY A 50 -10.07 -0.75 -6.94
C GLY A 50 -10.48 -0.05 -5.64
N LYS A 51 -9.80 -0.33 -4.51
CA LYS A 51 -10.09 0.28 -3.19
C LYS A 51 -10.10 1.81 -3.22
N THR A 52 -9.13 2.42 -3.89
CA THR A 52 -9.04 3.89 -3.95
C THR A 52 -10.32 4.52 -4.49
N ALA A 53 -10.88 3.98 -5.57
CA ALA A 53 -12.16 4.45 -6.08
C ALA A 53 -13.32 4.10 -5.14
N ALA A 54 -13.26 2.94 -4.46
CA ALA A 54 -14.31 2.50 -3.54
C ALA A 54 -14.52 3.46 -2.36
N PHE A 55 -13.48 4.15 -1.87
CA PHE A 55 -13.64 5.18 -0.84
C PHE A 55 -13.66 6.61 -1.39
N MET A 56 -12.91 6.91 -2.46
CA MET A 56 -12.86 8.29 -2.97
C MET A 56 -14.14 8.72 -3.70
N LEU A 57 -14.75 7.85 -4.49
CA LEU A 57 -15.95 8.21 -5.26
C LEU A 57 -17.13 8.58 -4.35
N PRO A 58 -17.51 7.78 -3.33
CA PRO A 58 -18.58 8.16 -2.41
C PRO A 58 -18.20 9.39 -1.56
N SER A 59 -16.95 9.54 -1.16
CA SER A 59 -16.51 10.71 -0.40
C SER A 59 -16.60 11.99 -1.23
N LEU A 60 -16.18 11.95 -2.49
CA LEU A 60 -16.35 13.08 -3.41
C LEU A 60 -17.84 13.40 -3.64
N HIS A 61 -18.70 12.38 -3.73
CA HIS A 61 -20.16 12.57 -3.83
C HIS A 61 -20.70 13.35 -2.62
N GLN A 62 -20.38 12.90 -1.39
CA GLN A 62 -20.79 13.56 -0.15
C GLN A 62 -20.26 15.00 -0.05
N LEU A 63 -19.00 15.23 -0.45
CA LEU A 63 -18.39 16.57 -0.44
C LEU A 63 -19.01 17.52 -1.47
N ALA A 64 -19.58 17.00 -2.56
CA ALA A 64 -20.29 17.80 -3.56
C ALA A 64 -21.58 18.39 -3.01
N ASP A 65 -22.25 17.66 -2.12
CA ASP A 65 -23.57 18.03 -1.56
C ASP A 65 -23.46 18.90 -0.29
N LEU A 66 -22.23 19.14 0.19
CA LEU A 66 -22.04 19.99 1.38
C LEU A 66 -22.47 21.41 1.14
N PRO A 67 -23.20 22.04 2.09
CA PRO A 67 -23.50 23.46 2.05
C PRO A 67 -22.20 24.24 1.90
N GLN A 68 -22.16 25.10 0.91
CA GLN A 68 -21.01 25.95 0.70
C GLN A 68 -20.86 26.86 1.92
N ALA A 69 -19.74 26.72 2.64
CA ALA A 69 -19.39 27.74 3.61
C ALA A 69 -19.39 29.10 2.90
N PRO A 70 -20.02 30.13 3.48
CA PRO A 70 -19.97 31.46 2.90
C PRO A 70 -18.51 31.77 2.59
N GLN A 71 -18.18 32.09 1.36
CA GLN A 71 -16.85 32.57 1.03
C GLN A 71 -16.57 33.73 1.98
N ALA A 72 -15.60 33.56 2.88
CA ALA A 72 -15.03 34.74 3.52
C ALA A 72 -14.75 35.74 2.40
N ALA A 73 -15.39 36.88 2.46
CA ALA A 73 -15.48 37.87 1.37
C ALA A 73 -14.11 38.46 0.96
N ARG A 74 -13.00 37.92 1.48
CA ARG A 74 -11.65 38.38 1.21
C ARG A 74 -10.73 37.21 0.88
N THR A 75 -10.01 37.31 -0.23
CA THR A 75 -8.92 36.39 -0.53
C THR A 75 -7.86 36.50 0.58
N PRO A 76 -7.11 35.39 0.89
CA PRO A 76 -6.03 35.44 1.88
C PRO A 76 -5.04 36.60 1.66
N ASN A 77 -4.87 37.07 0.43
CA ASN A 77 -4.06 38.24 0.11
C ASN A 77 -4.71 39.58 0.54
N GLN A 78 -6.02 39.72 0.43
CA GLN A 78 -6.74 40.94 0.84
C GLN A 78 -6.81 41.05 2.36
N GLU A 79 -6.97 39.94 3.09
CA GLU A 79 -6.88 39.93 4.55
C GLU A 79 -5.45 40.19 5.02
N ARG A 80 -4.44 39.63 4.38
CA ARG A 80 -3.02 39.95 4.68
C ARG A 80 -2.68 41.44 4.42
N GLN A 81 -3.23 42.02 3.38
CA GLN A 81 -3.04 43.45 3.10
C GLN A 81 -3.77 44.32 4.13
N ALA A 82 -5.01 44.00 4.49
CA ALA A 82 -5.78 44.72 5.49
C ALA A 82 -5.16 44.62 6.89
N THR A 83 -4.62 43.45 7.27
CA THR A 83 -3.96 43.24 8.57
C THR A 83 -2.60 43.92 8.62
N ARG A 84 -1.84 43.92 7.51
CA ARG A 84 -0.60 44.73 7.39
C ARG A 84 -0.87 46.23 7.48
N ALA A 85 -1.94 46.70 6.88
CA ALA A 85 -2.35 48.11 6.96
C ALA A 85 -2.72 48.54 8.40
N ARG A 86 -3.10 47.60 9.27
CA ARG A 86 -3.39 47.80 10.68
C ARG A 86 -2.19 47.59 11.62
N GLY A 87 -1.02 47.22 11.07
CA GLY A 87 0.17 46.92 11.87
C GLY A 87 0.09 45.59 12.64
N GLU A 88 -0.92 44.77 12.37
CA GLU A 88 -1.13 43.49 13.02
C GLU A 88 -0.44 42.36 12.22
N ARG A 89 0.15 41.39 12.91
CA ARG A 89 0.62 40.17 12.24
C ARG A 89 -0.58 39.27 11.88
N PRO A 90 -0.74 38.84 10.62
CA PRO A 90 -1.83 37.95 10.26
C PRO A 90 -1.79 36.71 11.16
N ARG A 91 -2.86 36.42 11.89
CA ARG A 91 -2.99 35.20 12.66
C ARG A 91 -3.05 34.03 11.66
N TYR A 92 -2.22 33.01 11.88
CA TYR A 92 -2.31 31.76 11.13
C TYR A 92 -3.65 31.08 11.45
N GLN A 93 -4.43 30.78 10.41
CA GLN A 93 -5.65 29.97 10.56
C GLN A 93 -5.31 28.53 10.23
N PRO A 94 -5.57 27.56 11.14
CA PRO A 94 -5.40 26.15 10.85
C PRO A 94 -6.26 25.69 9.67
N ALA A 95 -5.76 24.77 8.88
CA ALA A 95 -6.56 24.13 7.85
C ALA A 95 -7.64 23.24 8.48
N GLN A 96 -8.87 23.30 7.98
CA GLN A 96 -10.03 22.53 8.47
C GLN A 96 -10.56 21.59 7.37
N PRO A 97 -9.86 20.48 7.12
CA PRO A 97 -10.28 19.52 6.10
C PRO A 97 -11.59 18.83 6.49
N LYS A 98 -12.35 18.46 5.47
CA LYS A 98 -13.58 17.68 5.62
C LYS A 98 -13.32 16.17 5.54
N MET A 99 -12.24 15.78 4.85
CA MET A 99 -11.83 14.40 4.69
C MET A 99 -10.33 14.24 4.96
N LEU A 100 -10.00 13.16 5.66
CA LEU A 100 -8.63 12.70 5.88
C LEU A 100 -8.46 11.27 5.37
N VAL A 101 -7.43 11.05 4.57
CA VAL A 101 -6.99 9.71 4.16
C VAL A 101 -5.60 9.47 4.74
N LEU A 102 -5.47 8.45 5.58
CA LEU A 102 -4.21 7.96 6.10
C LEU A 102 -3.68 6.82 5.23
N THR A 103 -2.41 6.89 4.88
CA THR A 103 -1.71 5.87 4.08
C THR A 103 -0.35 5.54 4.69
N PRO A 104 0.14 4.29 4.57
CA PRO A 104 1.43 3.90 5.15
C PRO A 104 2.63 4.55 4.47
N THR A 105 2.52 4.87 3.17
CA THR A 105 3.65 5.33 2.37
C THR A 105 3.35 6.60 1.58
N ARG A 106 4.40 7.34 1.26
CA ARG A 106 4.33 8.57 0.45
C ARG A 106 3.85 8.28 -0.97
N GLU A 107 4.31 7.18 -1.52
CA GLU A 107 3.99 6.73 -2.86
C GLU A 107 2.48 6.46 -2.99
N LEU A 108 1.90 5.75 -2.02
CA LEU A 108 0.46 5.49 -1.99
C LEU A 108 -0.33 6.80 -1.79
N ALA A 109 0.12 7.68 -0.90
CA ALA A 109 -0.52 8.98 -0.72
C ALA A 109 -0.57 9.80 -2.02
N LEU A 110 0.52 9.83 -2.78
CA LEU A 110 0.57 10.52 -4.07
C LEU A 110 -0.33 9.85 -5.11
N GLN A 111 -0.43 8.52 -5.12
CA GLN A 111 -1.36 7.79 -5.99
C GLN A 111 -2.82 8.13 -5.66
N VAL A 112 -3.17 8.13 -4.37
CA VAL A 112 -4.51 8.54 -3.90
C VAL A 112 -4.81 9.98 -4.31
N THR A 113 -3.86 10.90 -4.12
CA THR A 113 -4.02 12.31 -4.51
C THR A 113 -4.25 12.46 -6.02
N THR A 114 -3.44 11.79 -6.84
CA THR A 114 -3.58 11.81 -8.30
C THR A 114 -4.92 11.21 -8.75
N ALA A 115 -5.35 10.12 -8.12
CA ALA A 115 -6.65 9.51 -8.40
C ALA A 115 -7.80 10.45 -8.01
N THR A 116 -7.68 11.14 -6.86
CA THR A 116 -8.67 12.12 -6.39
C THR A 116 -8.81 13.27 -7.36
N ASP A 117 -7.71 13.84 -7.83
CA ASP A 117 -7.73 14.90 -8.86
C ASP A 117 -8.43 14.43 -10.14
N LYS A 118 -8.16 13.19 -10.56
CA LYS A 118 -8.78 12.59 -11.74
C LYS A 118 -10.30 12.40 -11.57
N TYR A 119 -10.74 11.84 -10.45
CA TYR A 119 -12.15 11.59 -10.16
C TYR A 119 -12.94 12.89 -9.92
N GLY A 120 -12.30 13.90 -9.34
CA GLY A 120 -12.87 15.21 -9.05
C GLY A 120 -12.70 16.25 -10.16
N ALA A 121 -12.24 15.87 -11.37
CA ALA A 121 -11.87 16.81 -12.43
C ALA A 121 -12.99 17.79 -12.84
N TYR A 122 -14.25 17.37 -12.73
CA TYR A 122 -15.44 18.18 -13.03
C TYR A 122 -16.15 18.74 -11.80
N MET A 123 -15.57 18.50 -10.61
CA MET A 123 -16.09 19.05 -9.36
C MET A 123 -15.55 20.45 -9.11
N ARG A 124 -16.45 21.38 -8.83
CA ARG A 124 -16.03 22.73 -8.44
C ARG A 124 -15.57 22.71 -6.98
N ARG A 125 -14.35 23.25 -6.72
CA ARG A 125 -13.86 23.59 -5.37
C ARG A 125 -13.48 22.42 -4.44
N VAL A 126 -13.23 21.24 -4.93
CA VAL A 126 -12.62 20.17 -4.14
C VAL A 126 -11.10 20.21 -4.36
N ARG A 127 -10.36 20.57 -3.31
CA ARG A 127 -8.90 20.60 -3.33
C ARG A 127 -8.36 19.46 -2.48
N VAL A 128 -7.48 18.69 -3.05
CA VAL A 128 -6.75 17.64 -2.35
C VAL A 128 -5.29 18.07 -2.14
N VAL A 129 -4.76 17.81 -0.95
CA VAL A 129 -3.36 18.11 -0.60
C VAL A 129 -2.75 16.90 0.08
N SER A 130 -1.50 16.59 -0.30
CA SER A 130 -0.70 15.55 0.36
C SER A 130 0.21 16.15 1.42
N ILE A 131 0.18 15.57 2.64
CA ILE A 131 1.05 15.90 3.77
C ILE A 131 1.96 14.73 4.07
N LEU A 132 3.23 14.85 3.66
CA LEU A 132 4.16 13.74 3.59
C LEU A 132 5.49 14.07 4.24
N GLY A 133 6.06 13.13 4.96
CA GLY A 133 7.44 13.24 5.42
C GLY A 133 8.44 13.41 4.25
N GLY A 134 9.59 14.06 4.47
CA GLY A 134 10.62 14.29 3.44
C GLY A 134 10.27 15.30 2.34
N MET A 135 9.08 15.92 2.39
CA MET A 135 8.77 17.10 1.60
C MET A 135 9.09 18.37 2.41
N PRO A 136 9.52 19.46 1.75
CA PRO A 136 9.83 20.71 2.44
C PRO A 136 8.63 21.25 3.23
N TYR A 137 8.84 21.52 4.51
CA TYR A 137 7.80 22.01 5.42
C TYR A 137 7.13 23.30 4.92
N PRO A 138 7.88 24.33 4.43
CA PRO A 138 7.26 25.55 3.92
C PRO A 138 6.29 25.34 2.77
N LYS A 139 6.58 24.38 1.88
CA LYS A 139 5.69 24.03 0.77
C LYS A 139 4.37 23.44 1.27
N GLN A 140 4.43 22.56 2.26
CA GLN A 140 3.23 21.98 2.88
C GLN A 140 2.41 23.06 3.61
N MET A 141 3.07 23.97 4.30
CA MET A 141 2.42 25.14 4.93
C MET A 141 1.67 26.00 3.92
N GLN A 142 2.28 26.26 2.76
CA GLN A 142 1.63 26.99 1.66
C GLN A 142 0.40 26.26 1.12
N LEU A 143 0.45 24.92 1.03
CA LEU A 143 -0.69 24.12 0.60
C LEU A 143 -1.83 24.14 1.65
N LEU A 144 -1.49 23.95 2.92
CA LEU A 144 -2.46 24.00 4.03
C LEU A 144 -3.13 25.38 4.17
N SER A 145 -2.41 26.47 3.89
CA SER A 145 -2.99 27.83 3.96
C SER A 145 -4.12 28.09 2.95
N ARG A 146 -4.30 27.18 1.98
CA ARG A 146 -5.42 27.21 1.02
C ARG A 146 -6.69 26.54 1.56
N ASN A 147 -6.66 26.04 2.77
CA ASN A 147 -7.73 25.30 3.43
C ASN A 147 -8.32 24.19 2.53
N PRO A 148 -7.55 23.12 2.25
CA PRO A 148 -8.01 22.02 1.38
C PRO A 148 -9.16 21.24 2.02
N GLU A 149 -10.09 20.78 1.20
CA GLU A 149 -11.21 19.96 1.61
C GLU A 149 -10.76 18.52 1.95
N ILE A 150 -9.73 18.03 1.27
CA ILE A 150 -9.21 16.66 1.43
C ILE A 150 -7.72 16.71 1.76
N LEU A 151 -7.35 16.05 2.84
CA LEU A 151 -5.95 15.74 3.18
C LEU A 151 -5.67 14.25 2.95
N VAL A 152 -4.56 13.97 2.27
CA VAL A 152 -3.98 12.63 2.17
C VAL A 152 -2.63 12.66 2.88
N ALA A 153 -2.42 11.83 3.88
CA ALA A 153 -1.24 11.97 4.73
C ALA A 153 -0.61 10.64 5.14
N THR A 154 0.70 10.69 5.44
CA THR A 154 1.35 9.66 6.25
C THR A 154 1.33 10.07 7.73
N PRO A 155 1.12 9.13 8.68
CA PRO A 155 0.84 9.46 10.08
C PRO A 155 1.84 10.43 10.72
N GLY A 156 3.13 10.13 10.72
CA GLY A 156 4.12 10.93 11.43
C GLY A 156 4.16 12.41 11.01
N ARG A 157 4.14 12.72 9.69
CA ARG A 157 4.15 14.12 9.22
C ARG A 157 2.83 14.84 9.53
N LEU A 158 1.73 14.11 9.55
CA LEU A 158 0.44 14.69 9.94
C LEU A 158 0.48 15.13 11.40
N ILE A 159 1.03 14.30 12.29
CA ILE A 159 1.19 14.64 13.71
C ILE A 159 2.05 15.88 13.89
N ASP A 160 3.18 16.03 13.17
CA ASP A 160 4.01 17.25 13.22
C ASP A 160 3.18 18.51 12.96
N HIS A 161 2.30 18.48 11.95
CA HIS A 161 1.43 19.61 11.62
C HIS A 161 0.30 19.81 12.64
N MET A 162 -0.26 18.74 13.20
CA MET A 162 -1.29 18.79 14.25
C MET A 162 -0.72 19.43 15.52
N GLU A 163 0.42 18.94 16.02
CA GLU A 163 1.08 19.46 17.22
C GLU A 163 1.53 20.91 17.06
N SER A 164 1.89 21.32 15.85
CA SER A 164 2.21 22.71 15.53
C SER A 164 0.98 23.60 15.35
N GLY A 165 -0.25 23.10 15.58
CA GLY A 165 -1.50 23.85 15.44
C GLY A 165 -1.78 24.31 14.01
N LYS A 166 -1.34 23.52 13.00
CA LYS A 166 -1.52 23.87 11.58
C LYS A 166 -2.75 23.24 10.96
N ILE A 167 -3.33 22.26 11.62
CA ILE A 167 -4.52 21.53 11.19
C ILE A 167 -5.48 21.43 12.37
N ASP A 168 -6.75 21.70 12.11
CA ASP A 168 -7.88 21.54 13.03
C ASP A 168 -8.89 20.58 12.42
N PHE A 169 -9.09 19.43 13.05
CA PHE A 169 -10.02 18.40 12.59
C PHE A 169 -11.46 18.55 13.12
N SER A 170 -11.79 19.66 13.79
CA SER A 170 -13.15 19.89 14.32
C SER A 170 -14.26 19.80 13.27
N GLN A 171 -13.92 19.97 12.00
CA GLN A 171 -14.85 19.92 10.86
C GLN A 171 -14.73 18.64 10.03
N LEU A 172 -13.94 17.65 10.49
CA LEU A 172 -13.74 16.41 9.74
C LEU A 172 -15.01 15.56 9.73
N GLN A 173 -15.42 15.12 8.55
CA GLN A 173 -16.61 14.31 8.33
C GLN A 173 -16.26 12.88 7.92
N ILE A 174 -15.14 12.68 7.23
CA ILE A 174 -14.74 11.39 6.68
C ILE A 174 -13.28 11.11 7.06
N LEU A 175 -13.06 9.94 7.65
CA LEU A 175 -11.74 9.37 7.92
C LEU A 175 -11.58 8.07 7.15
N VAL A 176 -10.52 7.96 6.36
CA VAL A 176 -10.14 6.73 5.66
C VAL A 176 -8.78 6.26 6.13
N LEU A 177 -8.67 4.98 6.46
CA LEU A 177 -7.40 4.29 6.67
C LEU A 177 -7.21 3.32 5.49
N ASP A 178 -6.27 3.62 4.60
CA ASP A 178 -5.94 2.75 3.47
C ASP A 178 -4.67 1.95 3.76
N GLU A 179 -4.70 0.64 3.48
CA GLU A 179 -3.67 -0.33 3.88
C GLU A 179 -3.38 -0.28 5.40
N ALA A 180 -4.45 -0.40 6.22
CA ALA A 180 -4.35 -0.29 7.67
C ALA A 180 -3.40 -1.34 8.30
N ASP A 181 -3.42 -2.58 7.82
CA ASP A 181 -2.48 -3.64 8.20
C ASP A 181 -1.02 -3.19 8.04
N ARG A 182 -0.73 -2.49 6.96
CA ARG A 182 0.60 -1.97 6.68
C ARG A 182 1.03 -0.86 7.63
N MET A 183 0.11 0.03 7.98
CA MET A 183 0.41 1.07 8.96
C MET A 183 0.76 0.48 10.32
N LEU A 184 0.07 -0.60 10.72
CA LEU A 184 0.36 -1.30 11.97
C LEU A 184 1.69 -2.05 11.92
N ASP A 185 2.01 -2.73 10.81
CA ASP A 185 3.31 -3.39 10.59
C ASP A 185 4.49 -2.40 10.66
N MET A 186 4.25 -1.15 10.28
CA MET A 186 5.25 -0.07 10.35
C MET A 186 5.32 0.61 11.72
N GLY A 187 4.52 0.17 12.70
CA GLY A 187 4.51 0.68 14.05
C GLY A 187 3.72 1.98 14.27
N PHE A 188 2.83 2.34 13.34
CA PHE A 188 2.04 3.58 13.43
C PHE A 188 0.77 3.46 14.29
N ILE A 189 0.65 2.43 15.14
CA ILE A 189 -0.57 2.22 15.93
C ILE A 189 -0.85 3.42 16.84
N ASP A 190 0.14 3.88 17.60
CA ASP A 190 -0.01 5.01 18.53
C ASP A 190 -0.29 6.32 17.77
N ASP A 191 0.36 6.51 16.63
CA ASP A 191 0.15 7.65 15.76
C ASP A 191 -1.29 7.70 15.23
N ILE A 192 -1.82 6.56 14.79
CA ILE A 192 -3.21 6.45 14.31
C ILE A 192 -4.18 6.76 15.44
N GLU A 193 -4.00 6.18 16.63
CA GLU A 193 -4.85 6.43 17.79
C GLU A 193 -4.85 7.92 18.18
N LYS A 194 -3.71 8.55 18.17
CA LYS A 194 -3.57 10.00 18.42
C LYS A 194 -4.30 10.85 17.40
N ILE A 195 -4.20 10.51 16.11
CA ILE A 195 -4.91 11.21 15.03
C ILE A 195 -6.42 11.02 15.19
N VAL A 196 -6.86 9.77 15.39
CA VAL A 196 -8.29 9.43 15.57
C VAL A 196 -8.90 10.18 16.76
N ALA A 197 -8.19 10.27 17.89
CA ALA A 197 -8.64 11.01 19.08
C ALA A 197 -8.82 12.52 18.82
N ALA A 198 -8.13 13.08 17.85
CA ALA A 198 -8.25 14.49 17.47
C ALA A 198 -9.40 14.78 16.49
N THR A 199 -10.14 13.75 16.05
CA THR A 199 -11.22 13.87 15.07
C THR A 199 -12.59 13.71 15.73
N PRO A 200 -13.68 14.32 15.18
CA PRO A 200 -15.04 14.15 15.74
C PRO A 200 -15.48 12.69 15.78
N THR A 201 -16.23 12.32 16.83
CA THR A 201 -16.80 10.96 16.95
C THR A 201 -17.95 10.71 15.97
N THR A 202 -18.54 11.78 15.44
CA THR A 202 -19.64 11.73 14.45
C THR A 202 -19.15 11.52 13.01
N ARG A 203 -17.83 11.48 12.79
CA ARG A 203 -17.26 11.21 11.46
C ARG A 203 -17.65 9.83 10.95
N GLN A 204 -17.76 9.68 9.65
CA GLN A 204 -17.75 8.38 9.00
C GLN A 204 -16.32 7.84 8.96
N THR A 205 -16.12 6.57 9.30
CA THR A 205 -14.81 5.91 9.25
C THR A 205 -14.83 4.74 8.29
N MET A 206 -13.90 4.73 7.34
CA MET A 206 -13.73 3.65 6.38
C MET A 206 -12.32 3.07 6.49
N LEU A 207 -12.23 1.78 6.82
CA LEU A 207 -10.96 1.06 6.97
C LEU A 207 -10.80 0.04 5.86
N PHE A 208 -9.72 0.16 5.10
CA PHE A 208 -9.32 -0.74 4.03
C PHE A 208 -8.03 -1.46 4.40
N SER A 209 -8.06 -2.79 4.33
CA SER A 209 -6.93 -3.64 4.70
C SER A 209 -6.94 -4.92 3.87
N ALA A 210 -5.82 -5.61 3.77
CA ALA A 210 -5.79 -6.96 3.22
C ALA A 210 -6.32 -7.99 4.23
N THR A 211 -6.13 -7.71 5.55
CA THR A 211 -6.59 -8.54 6.66
C THR A 211 -7.40 -7.70 7.64
N LEU A 212 -8.42 -8.31 8.27
CA LEU A 212 -9.24 -7.68 9.33
C LEU A 212 -9.13 -8.44 10.66
N ASP A 213 -8.16 -9.34 10.78
CA ASP A 213 -7.95 -10.16 11.97
C ASP A 213 -6.94 -9.54 12.94
N GLY A 214 -6.86 -10.08 14.15
CA GLY A 214 -5.84 -9.72 15.13
C GLY A 214 -5.82 -8.25 15.52
N VAL A 215 -4.67 -7.60 15.38
CA VAL A 215 -4.45 -6.19 15.79
C VAL A 215 -5.29 -5.23 14.97
N VAL A 216 -5.41 -5.46 13.65
CA VAL A 216 -6.25 -4.65 12.75
C VAL A 216 -7.70 -4.70 13.17
N GLY A 217 -8.25 -5.90 13.44
CA GLY A 217 -9.62 -6.07 13.87
C GLY A 217 -9.91 -5.41 15.22
N ASN A 218 -8.95 -5.46 16.15
CA ASN A 218 -9.09 -4.80 17.46
C ASN A 218 -9.08 -3.26 17.31
N MET A 219 -8.22 -2.71 16.48
CA MET A 219 -8.19 -1.29 16.18
C MET A 219 -9.51 -0.87 15.50
N ALA A 220 -9.95 -1.61 14.50
CA ALA A 220 -11.17 -1.32 13.76
C ALA A 220 -12.38 -1.17 14.68
N LYS A 221 -12.56 -2.10 15.64
CA LYS A 221 -13.65 -2.04 16.64
C LYS A 221 -13.64 -0.77 17.51
N ARG A 222 -12.45 -0.18 17.74
CA ARG A 222 -12.31 1.03 18.56
C ARG A 222 -12.60 2.31 17.79
N ILE A 223 -12.35 2.32 16.48
CA ILE A 223 -12.40 3.55 15.67
C ILE A 223 -13.64 3.65 14.79
N THR A 224 -14.42 2.58 14.64
CA THR A 224 -15.65 2.52 13.83
C THR A 224 -16.89 2.36 14.69
N ASN A 225 -18.03 2.80 14.15
CA ASN A 225 -19.34 2.67 14.78
C ASN A 225 -20.27 1.82 13.90
N ASN A 226 -20.63 0.61 14.37
CA ASN A 226 -21.49 -0.34 13.67
C ASN A 226 -21.16 -0.50 12.16
N PRO A 227 -19.92 -0.88 11.82
CA PRO A 227 -19.46 -0.87 10.45
C PRO A 227 -20.05 -2.01 9.62
N LEU A 228 -20.30 -1.75 8.33
CA LEU A 228 -20.54 -2.80 7.36
C LEU A 228 -19.20 -3.48 7.02
N THR A 229 -19.13 -4.78 7.27
CA THR A 229 -17.94 -5.56 6.89
C THR A 229 -18.11 -6.12 5.48
N ILE A 230 -17.20 -5.71 4.58
CA ILE A 230 -17.15 -6.17 3.20
C ILE A 230 -15.88 -7.00 3.02
N GLN A 231 -16.06 -8.29 2.84
CA GLN A 231 -14.98 -9.19 2.51
C GLN A 231 -15.09 -9.54 1.02
N ILE A 232 -14.10 -9.09 0.26
CA ILE A 232 -13.92 -9.56 -1.09
C ILE A 232 -12.96 -10.72 -1.00
N ALA A 233 -13.52 -11.92 -1.10
CA ALA A 233 -12.70 -13.13 -1.15
C ALA A 233 -11.60 -12.91 -2.18
N SER A 234 -10.36 -13.17 -1.79
CA SER A 234 -9.30 -13.31 -2.78
C SER A 234 -9.77 -14.42 -3.70
N SER A 235 -10.28 -14.06 -4.88
CA SER A 235 -10.49 -15.08 -5.88
C SER A 235 -9.13 -15.76 -6.06
N SER A 236 -9.08 -17.06 -5.87
CA SER A 236 -7.93 -17.91 -6.21
C SER A 236 -7.42 -17.62 -7.62
N THR A 237 -8.28 -17.07 -8.46
CA THR A 237 -8.04 -16.61 -9.83
C THR A 237 -6.96 -15.54 -10.02
N ARG A 238 -6.60 -14.74 -9.00
CA ARG A 238 -5.54 -13.71 -9.20
C ARG A 238 -4.13 -14.24 -9.20
N HIS A 239 -3.90 -15.42 -8.62
CA HIS A 239 -2.60 -16.08 -8.66
C HIS A 239 -2.49 -17.03 -9.85
N GLU A 240 -3.61 -17.38 -10.51
CA GLU A 240 -3.62 -18.23 -11.71
C GLU A 240 -2.86 -17.60 -12.88
N ASN A 241 -2.85 -16.27 -12.97
CA ASN A 241 -2.07 -15.53 -13.98
C ASN A 241 -0.59 -15.33 -13.57
N ILE A 242 -0.17 -15.79 -12.38
CA ILE A 242 1.20 -15.68 -11.93
C ILE A 242 1.79 -17.08 -11.77
N MET A 243 2.69 -17.43 -12.68
CA MET A 243 3.46 -18.66 -12.59
C MET A 243 4.44 -18.54 -11.42
N GLN A 244 4.31 -19.41 -10.41
CA GLN A 244 5.15 -19.38 -9.23
C GLN A 244 6.12 -20.56 -9.26
N ARG A 245 7.39 -20.34 -8.89
CA ARG A 245 8.42 -21.37 -8.82
C ARG A 245 9.33 -21.14 -7.60
N VAL A 246 9.85 -22.23 -7.06
CA VAL A 246 10.87 -22.26 -6.00
C VAL A 246 12.11 -22.94 -6.53
N HIS A 247 13.26 -22.32 -6.36
CA HIS A 247 14.56 -22.93 -6.59
C HIS A 247 15.31 -23.03 -5.27
N PHE A 248 15.74 -24.22 -4.88
CA PHE A 248 16.58 -24.39 -3.71
C PHE A 248 18.03 -24.06 -4.04
N VAL A 249 18.70 -23.41 -3.10
CA VAL A 249 20.09 -23.00 -3.20
C VAL A 249 20.89 -23.43 -1.97
N ASP A 250 22.16 -23.77 -2.17
CA ASP A 250 23.04 -24.27 -1.10
C ASP A 250 23.61 -23.15 -0.23
N ASP A 251 24.01 -22.05 -0.87
CA ASP A 251 24.70 -20.93 -0.26
C ASP A 251 24.51 -19.64 -1.07
N LEU A 252 25.09 -18.56 -0.58
CA LEU A 252 25.01 -17.22 -1.20
C LEU A 252 25.64 -17.17 -2.60
N SER A 253 26.74 -17.90 -2.83
CA SER A 253 27.41 -17.95 -4.14
C SER A 253 26.53 -18.64 -5.17
N HIS A 254 25.90 -19.77 -4.80
CA HIS A 254 24.95 -20.47 -5.63
C HIS A 254 23.72 -19.58 -5.93
N LYS A 255 23.17 -18.93 -4.91
CA LYS A 255 22.02 -18.02 -5.02
C LYS A 255 22.31 -16.90 -6.03
N ASN A 256 23.48 -16.29 -5.95
CA ASN A 256 23.89 -15.21 -6.85
C ASN A 256 24.07 -15.67 -8.29
N ARG A 257 24.75 -16.80 -8.52
CA ARG A 257 24.95 -17.36 -9.88
C ARG A 257 23.61 -17.76 -10.53
N LEU A 258 22.73 -18.36 -9.75
CA LEU A 258 21.40 -18.74 -10.23
C LEU A 258 20.56 -17.51 -10.58
N LEU A 259 20.57 -16.46 -9.73
CA LEU A 259 19.90 -15.21 -10.04
C LEU A 259 20.40 -14.61 -11.35
N ASP A 260 21.73 -14.52 -11.54
CA ASP A 260 22.33 -13.97 -12.77
C ASP A 260 21.95 -14.76 -14.01
N HIS A 261 21.87 -16.08 -13.88
CA HIS A 261 21.41 -16.95 -14.96
C HIS A 261 19.94 -16.69 -15.31
N LEU A 262 19.06 -16.68 -14.31
CA LEU A 262 17.62 -16.47 -14.50
C LEU A 262 17.30 -15.09 -15.07
N LEU A 263 18.04 -14.04 -14.66
CA LEU A 263 17.85 -12.69 -15.17
C LEU A 263 18.26 -12.49 -16.64
N ARG A 264 18.93 -13.46 -17.24
CA ARG A 264 19.28 -13.44 -18.69
C ARG A 264 18.15 -13.95 -19.58
N ASP A 265 17.05 -14.41 -18.99
CA ASP A 265 15.88 -14.81 -19.76
C ASP A 265 15.33 -13.63 -20.56
N THR A 266 15.19 -13.84 -21.86
CA THR A 266 14.72 -12.80 -22.80
C THR A 266 13.26 -12.41 -22.61
N SER A 267 12.47 -13.22 -21.90
CA SER A 267 11.08 -12.92 -21.56
C SER A 267 10.96 -11.83 -20.47
N ILE A 268 12.06 -11.54 -19.76
CA ILE A 268 12.08 -10.49 -18.73
C ILE A 268 12.15 -9.13 -19.37
N ASP A 269 11.07 -8.38 -19.33
CA ASP A 269 11.07 -6.96 -19.67
C ASP A 269 11.54 -6.13 -18.47
N GLN A 270 10.82 -6.21 -17.36
CA GLN A 270 11.21 -5.60 -16.10
C GLN A 270 10.99 -6.58 -14.93
N ALA A 271 11.90 -6.55 -13.96
CA ALA A 271 11.80 -7.39 -12.75
C ALA A 271 11.96 -6.58 -11.47
N VAL A 272 11.28 -7.04 -10.41
CA VAL A 272 11.55 -6.61 -9.03
C VAL A 272 12.19 -7.77 -8.28
N ILE A 273 13.33 -7.48 -7.62
CA ILE A 273 14.09 -8.43 -6.82
C ILE A 273 13.97 -8.00 -5.35
N PHE A 274 13.30 -8.81 -4.54
CA PHE A 274 13.06 -8.53 -3.14
C PHE A 274 14.17 -9.07 -2.26
N THR A 275 14.72 -8.20 -1.42
CA THR A 275 15.75 -8.51 -0.41
C THR A 275 15.29 -8.17 0.99
N ALA A 276 15.88 -8.84 1.99
CA ALA A 276 15.54 -8.63 3.39
C ALA A 276 16.08 -7.30 3.94
N THR A 277 17.25 -6.84 3.49
CA THR A 277 17.90 -5.64 4.04
C THR A 277 18.19 -4.56 2.99
N LYS A 278 18.29 -3.33 3.46
CA LYS A 278 18.65 -2.16 2.65
C LYS A 278 20.06 -2.31 2.05
N ARG A 279 21.00 -2.85 2.84
CA ARG A 279 22.39 -3.08 2.42
C ARG A 279 22.46 -4.11 1.30
N ASP A 280 21.66 -5.19 1.41
CA ASP A 280 21.62 -6.19 0.34
C ASP A 280 21.02 -5.61 -0.94
N ALA A 281 20.05 -4.71 -0.82
CA ALA A 281 19.47 -4.03 -1.99
C ALA A 281 20.56 -3.27 -2.78
N ASP A 282 21.40 -2.47 -2.09
CA ASP A 282 22.52 -1.76 -2.74
C ASP A 282 23.54 -2.74 -3.31
N THR A 283 24.00 -3.71 -2.50
CA THR A 283 25.03 -4.66 -2.89
C THR A 283 24.63 -5.48 -4.13
N ILE A 284 23.38 -5.94 -4.17
CA ILE A 284 22.88 -6.74 -5.31
C ILE A 284 22.69 -5.84 -6.54
N ALA A 285 22.18 -4.61 -6.40
CA ALA A 285 22.04 -3.69 -7.52
C ALA A 285 23.39 -3.35 -8.14
N ASP A 286 24.41 -3.07 -7.32
CA ASP A 286 25.78 -2.79 -7.79
C ASP A 286 26.37 -4.01 -8.49
N ARG A 287 26.24 -5.21 -7.91
CA ARG A 287 26.70 -6.46 -8.52
C ARG A 287 26.03 -6.71 -9.89
N LEU A 288 24.72 -6.49 -9.98
CA LEU A 288 23.98 -6.65 -11.23
C LEU A 288 24.43 -5.63 -12.30
N ASN A 289 24.70 -4.39 -11.91
CA ASN A 289 25.25 -3.38 -12.83
C ASN A 289 26.63 -3.78 -13.36
N ILE A 290 27.53 -4.32 -12.50
CA ILE A 290 28.82 -4.86 -12.92
C ILE A 290 28.64 -6.04 -13.89
N ALA A 291 27.61 -6.85 -13.68
CA ALA A 291 27.26 -7.97 -14.58
C ALA A 291 26.56 -7.56 -15.88
N GLY A 292 26.36 -6.25 -16.11
CA GLY A 292 25.79 -5.67 -17.33
C GLY A 292 24.27 -5.52 -17.34
N PHE A 293 23.60 -5.68 -16.20
CA PHE A 293 22.16 -5.43 -16.08
C PHE A 293 21.89 -3.97 -15.75
N ALA A 294 20.78 -3.42 -16.26
CA ALA A 294 20.31 -2.08 -15.90
C ALA A 294 19.57 -2.15 -14.55
N ALA A 295 20.30 -2.16 -13.44
CA ALA A 295 19.77 -2.35 -12.10
C ALA A 295 19.80 -1.07 -11.25
N ALA A 296 18.85 -0.94 -10.32
CA ALA A 296 18.88 0.12 -9.31
C ALA A 296 18.27 -0.38 -7.98
N ALA A 297 18.80 0.11 -6.87
CA ALA A 297 18.28 -0.16 -5.54
C ALA A 297 17.10 0.76 -5.19
N LEU A 298 16.18 0.24 -4.35
CA LEU A 298 15.11 1.03 -3.76
C LEU A 298 14.87 0.60 -2.30
N HIS A 299 15.23 1.46 -1.34
CA HIS A 299 15.08 1.18 0.08
C HIS A 299 14.82 2.45 0.91
N GLY A 300 14.51 2.27 2.21
CA GLY A 300 14.04 3.35 3.07
C GLY A 300 15.05 4.46 3.36
N ASP A 301 16.36 4.21 3.27
CA ASP A 301 17.39 5.21 3.55
C ASP A 301 17.67 6.15 2.36
N MET A 302 17.09 5.88 1.21
CA MET A 302 17.23 6.75 0.04
C MET A 302 16.48 8.07 0.24
N HIS A 303 17.10 9.18 -0.18
CA HIS A 303 16.41 10.46 -0.26
C HIS A 303 15.23 10.41 -1.23
N GLN A 304 14.14 11.12 -0.93
CA GLN A 304 12.94 11.10 -1.76
C GLN A 304 13.22 11.45 -3.23
N GLY A 305 14.13 12.39 -3.49
CA GLY A 305 14.54 12.71 -4.86
C GLY A 305 15.21 11.55 -5.59
N ALA A 306 16.04 10.76 -4.90
CA ALA A 306 16.65 9.55 -5.47
C ALA A 306 15.60 8.47 -5.74
N ARG A 307 14.69 8.21 -4.78
CA ARG A 307 13.58 7.27 -4.95
C ARG A 307 12.72 7.62 -6.17
N ASN A 308 12.35 8.89 -6.32
CA ASN A 308 11.56 9.35 -7.45
C ASN A 308 12.31 9.19 -8.78
N ARG A 309 13.63 9.46 -8.81
CA ARG A 309 14.44 9.23 -10.01
C ARG A 309 14.48 7.75 -10.38
N THR A 310 14.74 6.86 -9.42
CA THR A 310 14.74 5.40 -9.64
C THR A 310 13.41 4.91 -10.21
N LEU A 311 12.29 5.30 -9.60
CA LEU A 311 10.95 4.91 -10.04
C LEU A 311 10.62 5.46 -11.44
N ASN A 312 11.02 6.68 -11.74
CA ASN A 312 10.83 7.26 -13.07
C ASN A 312 11.70 6.57 -14.12
N SER A 313 12.96 6.22 -13.79
CA SER A 313 13.82 5.44 -14.67
C SER A 313 13.29 4.04 -14.93
N LEU A 314 12.68 3.39 -13.90
CA LEU A 314 11.98 2.12 -14.08
C LEU A 314 10.78 2.26 -15.03
N ARG A 315 9.92 3.28 -14.83
CA ARG A 315 8.77 3.53 -15.72
C ARG A 315 9.16 3.82 -17.17
N ARG A 316 10.32 4.40 -17.38
CA ARG A 316 10.88 4.69 -18.73
C ARG A 316 11.67 3.53 -19.34
N GLY A 317 11.78 2.39 -18.63
CA GLY A 317 12.55 1.24 -19.08
C GLY A 317 14.08 1.42 -19.04
N GLN A 318 14.59 2.52 -18.47
CA GLN A 318 16.03 2.78 -18.28
C GLN A 318 16.61 1.88 -17.18
N VAL A 319 15.82 1.57 -16.15
CA VAL A 319 16.09 0.54 -15.17
C VAL A 319 15.19 -0.63 -15.50
N ARG A 320 15.75 -1.83 -15.61
CA ARG A 320 15.02 -3.07 -15.88
C ARG A 320 14.94 -3.97 -14.64
N MET A 321 15.93 -3.91 -13.77
CA MET A 321 16.02 -4.72 -12.55
C MET A 321 15.95 -3.81 -11.32
N LEU A 322 14.82 -3.81 -10.62
CA LEU A 322 14.65 -3.04 -9.39
C LEU A 322 14.96 -3.96 -8.21
N VAL A 323 16.00 -3.66 -7.43
CA VAL A 323 16.31 -4.40 -6.19
C VAL A 323 15.74 -3.63 -5.01
N ALA A 324 14.79 -4.22 -4.27
CA ALA A 324 14.03 -3.46 -3.29
C ALA A 324 13.75 -4.24 -2.00
N THR A 325 13.62 -3.50 -0.89
CA THR A 325 13.04 -4.01 0.35
C THR A 325 11.52 -3.91 0.32
N ASP A 326 10.80 -4.74 1.11
CA ASP A 326 9.34 -4.73 1.18
C ASP A 326 8.77 -3.33 1.42
N VAL A 327 9.29 -2.63 2.42
CA VAL A 327 8.83 -1.29 2.79
C VAL A 327 8.93 -0.30 1.63
N ALA A 328 10.00 -0.38 0.86
CA ALA A 328 10.24 0.55 -0.23
C ALA A 328 9.49 0.19 -1.51
N ALA A 329 9.27 -1.10 -1.76
CA ALA A 329 8.53 -1.59 -2.92
C ALA A 329 7.00 -1.51 -2.75
N ARG A 330 6.54 -1.25 -1.53
CA ARG A 330 5.10 -1.05 -1.26
C ARG A 330 4.58 0.19 -1.99
N GLY A 331 3.41 0.09 -2.57
CA GLY A 331 2.81 1.19 -3.33
C GLY A 331 3.43 1.46 -4.71
N ILE A 332 4.43 0.68 -5.14
CA ILE A 332 4.95 0.81 -6.52
C ILE A 332 3.90 0.31 -7.50
N ASP A 333 3.42 1.20 -8.33
CA ASP A 333 2.58 0.88 -9.48
C ASP A 333 3.37 1.12 -10.76
N VAL A 334 3.92 0.04 -11.31
CA VAL A 334 4.64 0.02 -12.58
C VAL A 334 4.06 -1.12 -13.42
N PRO A 335 3.37 -0.81 -14.51
CA PRO A 335 2.63 -1.83 -15.30
C PRO A 335 3.54 -2.76 -16.13
N GLY A 336 4.82 -2.46 -16.26
CA GLY A 336 5.78 -3.22 -17.08
C GLY A 336 6.47 -4.39 -16.37
N ILE A 337 6.21 -4.60 -15.07
CA ILE A 337 6.88 -5.67 -14.31
C ILE A 337 6.34 -7.03 -14.74
N THR A 338 7.19 -7.82 -15.41
CA THR A 338 6.88 -9.18 -15.86
C THR A 338 7.29 -10.23 -14.82
N HIS A 339 8.36 -9.97 -14.07
CA HIS A 339 8.95 -10.94 -13.14
C HIS A 339 9.13 -10.36 -11.74
N VAL A 340 8.89 -11.22 -10.74
CA VAL A 340 9.20 -10.96 -9.34
C VAL A 340 10.16 -12.03 -8.85
N PHE A 341 11.29 -11.62 -8.29
CA PHE A 341 12.24 -12.51 -7.65
C PHE A 341 12.20 -12.28 -6.14
N ASN A 342 11.86 -13.29 -5.36
CA ASN A 342 12.10 -13.30 -3.93
C ASN A 342 13.53 -13.82 -3.72
N TYR A 343 14.49 -12.89 -3.77
CA TYR A 343 15.88 -13.21 -3.43
C TYR A 343 15.95 -13.71 -1.99
N ASP A 344 15.28 -13.02 -1.06
CA ASP A 344 14.99 -13.50 0.27
C ASP A 344 13.49 -13.68 0.45
N LEU A 345 13.07 -14.77 1.11
CA LEU A 345 11.67 -14.98 1.45
C LEU A 345 11.17 -13.92 2.43
N PRO A 346 9.93 -13.48 2.32
CA PRO A 346 9.34 -12.55 3.29
C PRO A 346 9.12 -13.23 4.63
N LYS A 347 9.14 -12.47 5.71
CA LYS A 347 8.88 -13.00 7.07
C LYS A 347 7.47 -13.52 7.24
N PHE A 348 6.49 -12.85 6.61
CA PHE A 348 5.07 -13.17 6.66
C PHE A 348 4.57 -13.65 5.30
N ALA A 349 3.64 -14.60 5.31
CA ALA A 349 3.07 -15.17 4.09
C ALA A 349 2.24 -14.12 3.30
N GLU A 350 1.65 -13.17 3.98
CA GLU A 350 0.91 -12.04 3.41
C GLU A 350 1.82 -11.18 2.52
N ASP A 351 3.05 -10.93 2.96
CA ASP A 351 4.02 -10.16 2.17
C ASP A 351 4.39 -10.86 0.87
N TYR A 352 4.41 -12.18 0.86
CA TYR A 352 4.62 -12.95 -0.36
C TYR A 352 3.57 -12.61 -1.42
N VAL A 353 2.31 -12.60 -1.04
CA VAL A 353 1.20 -12.24 -1.94
C VAL A 353 1.35 -10.80 -2.46
N HIS A 354 1.73 -9.88 -1.59
CA HIS A 354 1.96 -8.49 -1.98
C HIS A 354 3.16 -8.31 -2.92
N ARG A 355 4.21 -9.12 -2.76
CA ARG A 355 5.37 -9.11 -3.65
C ARG A 355 5.01 -9.64 -5.03
N ILE A 356 4.41 -10.83 -5.12
CA ILE A 356 4.06 -11.42 -6.39
C ILE A 356 2.99 -10.60 -7.14
N GLY A 357 2.10 -9.92 -6.43
CA GLY A 357 1.14 -8.96 -6.99
C GLY A 357 1.77 -7.69 -7.60
N ARG A 358 3.11 -7.58 -7.67
CA ARG A 358 3.78 -6.56 -8.48
C ARG A 358 3.81 -6.93 -9.97
N THR A 359 3.67 -8.20 -10.29
CA THR A 359 3.47 -8.69 -11.66
C THR A 359 2.03 -9.20 -11.88
N GLY A 360 1.71 -9.69 -13.05
CA GLY A 360 0.37 -10.24 -13.38
C GLY A 360 -0.75 -9.19 -13.36
N ARG A 361 -0.47 -7.91 -13.56
CA ARG A 361 -1.44 -6.82 -13.51
C ARG A 361 -2.13 -6.59 -14.84
N ALA A 362 -3.34 -6.05 -14.78
CA ALA A 362 -4.15 -5.70 -15.96
C ALA A 362 -4.40 -6.88 -16.92
N GLY A 363 -4.61 -8.09 -16.37
CA GLY A 363 -4.89 -9.28 -17.17
C GLY A 363 -3.67 -9.89 -17.87
N ARG A 364 -2.46 -9.41 -17.59
CA ARG A 364 -1.20 -9.99 -18.12
C ARG A 364 -0.76 -11.18 -17.26
N ASN A 365 -0.01 -12.09 -17.86
CA ASN A 365 0.67 -13.15 -17.13
C ASN A 365 1.92 -12.60 -16.45
N GLY A 366 2.23 -13.12 -15.27
CA GLY A 366 3.42 -12.81 -14.51
C GLY A 366 4.18 -14.05 -14.06
N VAL A 367 5.44 -13.87 -13.68
CA VAL A 367 6.27 -14.94 -13.13
C VAL A 367 6.83 -14.51 -11.78
N ALA A 368 6.74 -15.40 -10.79
CA ALA A 368 7.30 -15.20 -9.46
C ALA A 368 8.26 -16.35 -9.11
N ILE A 369 9.51 -16.02 -8.87
CA ILE A 369 10.58 -16.96 -8.59
C ILE A 369 11.12 -16.72 -7.19
N SER A 370 11.22 -17.77 -6.38
CA SER A 370 11.77 -17.70 -5.02
C SER A 370 13.07 -18.50 -4.92
N LEU A 371 14.15 -17.85 -4.48
CA LEU A 371 15.44 -18.47 -4.23
C LEU A 371 15.56 -18.83 -2.75
N VAL A 372 15.47 -20.11 -2.43
CA VAL A 372 15.21 -20.59 -1.08
C VAL A 372 16.37 -21.42 -0.56
N ASN A 373 16.91 -21.08 0.60
CA ASN A 373 17.84 -21.96 1.29
C ASN A 373 17.08 -23.16 1.88
N HIS A 374 17.71 -24.32 1.97
CA HIS A 374 17.08 -25.53 2.54
C HIS A 374 16.54 -25.33 3.98
N ALA A 375 17.16 -24.47 4.77
CA ALA A 375 16.68 -24.12 6.11
C ALA A 375 15.35 -23.37 6.09
N GLU A 376 15.02 -22.67 4.99
CA GLU A 376 13.80 -21.86 4.83
C GLU A 376 12.60 -22.69 4.29
N GLY A 377 12.75 -23.99 4.08
CA GLY A 377 11.70 -24.84 3.54
C GLY A 377 10.38 -24.83 4.34
N MET A 378 10.45 -24.59 5.66
CA MET A 378 9.25 -24.42 6.49
C MET A 378 8.51 -23.10 6.18
N GLN A 379 9.20 -22.08 5.74
CA GLN A 379 8.63 -20.80 5.34
C GLN A 379 7.86 -20.93 4.02
N VAL A 380 8.41 -21.68 3.05
CA VAL A 380 7.67 -22.03 1.83
C VAL A 380 6.36 -22.73 2.17
N LYS A 381 6.36 -23.68 3.10
CA LYS A 381 5.14 -24.37 3.52
C LYS A 381 4.12 -23.47 4.22
N ARG A 382 4.57 -22.43 4.94
CA ARG A 382 3.66 -21.42 5.50
C ARG A 382 3.01 -20.60 4.39
N ILE A 383 3.77 -20.21 3.37
CA ILE A 383 3.28 -19.48 2.20
C ILE A 383 2.26 -20.33 1.44
N GLU A 384 2.57 -21.61 1.14
CA GLU A 384 1.66 -22.54 0.46
C GLU A 384 0.34 -22.72 1.23
N ARG A 385 0.43 -22.86 2.55
CA ARG A 385 -0.77 -22.97 3.40
C ARG A 385 -1.62 -21.69 3.38
N PHE A 386 -0.98 -20.52 3.39
CA PHE A 386 -1.67 -19.25 3.35
C PHE A 386 -2.32 -18.99 1.99
N THR A 387 -1.59 -19.21 0.91
CA THR A 387 -2.07 -19.01 -0.46
C THR A 387 -3.00 -20.13 -0.94
N LYS A 388 -3.07 -21.26 -0.21
CA LYS A 388 -3.78 -22.49 -0.58
C LYS A 388 -3.32 -23.05 -1.93
N GLN A 389 -2.08 -22.79 -2.30
CA GLN A 389 -1.47 -23.24 -3.54
C GLN A 389 -0.13 -23.91 -3.24
N THR A 390 0.15 -25.02 -3.92
CA THR A 390 1.48 -25.64 -3.91
C THR A 390 2.36 -24.91 -4.92
N ILE A 391 3.55 -24.52 -4.49
CA ILE A 391 4.51 -23.86 -5.37
C ILE A 391 5.47 -24.91 -5.92
N PRO A 392 5.51 -25.14 -7.24
CA PRO A 392 6.40 -26.12 -7.83
C PRO A 392 7.86 -25.80 -7.52
N VAL A 393 8.61 -26.84 -7.17
CA VAL A 393 10.06 -26.76 -7.09
C VAL A 393 10.61 -27.01 -8.49
N ASP A 394 11.44 -26.10 -8.95
CA ASP A 394 12.07 -26.15 -10.26
C ASP A 394 13.60 -26.18 -10.10
N VAL A 395 14.29 -26.88 -11.01
CA VAL A 395 15.74 -27.04 -11.00
C VAL A 395 16.27 -26.65 -12.37
N VAL A 396 17.23 -25.75 -12.38
CA VAL A 396 17.91 -25.34 -13.61
C VAL A 396 19.12 -26.23 -13.82
N GLU A 397 19.28 -26.76 -15.02
CA GLU A 397 20.43 -27.57 -15.40
C GLU A 397 21.76 -26.81 -15.18
N GLY A 398 22.71 -27.46 -14.50
CA GLY A 398 23.97 -26.86 -14.08
C GLY A 398 23.91 -25.98 -12.80
N PHE A 399 22.72 -25.84 -12.22
CA PHE A 399 22.49 -25.13 -10.95
C PHE A 399 21.75 -26.00 -9.94
N GLU A 400 21.91 -27.32 -10.01
CA GLU A 400 21.32 -28.22 -9.06
C GLU A 400 21.89 -28.02 -7.65
N PRO A 401 21.02 -27.99 -6.60
CA PRO A 401 21.50 -27.91 -5.23
C PRO A 401 22.23 -29.21 -4.86
N LYS A 402 23.42 -29.11 -4.32
CA LYS A 402 24.23 -30.24 -3.87
C LYS A 402 23.77 -30.80 -2.53
N LYS A 403 23.13 -29.98 -1.70
CA LYS A 403 22.57 -30.38 -0.41
C LYS A 403 21.14 -30.87 -0.62
N SER A 404 20.92 -32.17 -0.40
CA SER A 404 19.55 -32.69 -0.28
C SER A 404 18.88 -32.13 0.95
N ALA A 405 17.60 -31.79 0.89
CA ALA A 405 16.81 -31.55 2.09
C ALA A 405 16.95 -32.77 3.00
N ALA A 406 17.45 -32.60 4.21
CA ALA A 406 17.66 -33.71 5.15
C ALA A 406 16.36 -34.53 5.26
N PRO A 407 16.38 -35.83 5.03
CA PRO A 407 15.21 -36.66 5.18
C PRO A 407 14.71 -36.54 6.61
N ARG A 408 13.42 -36.29 6.78
CA ARG A 408 12.78 -36.26 8.10
C ARG A 408 13.04 -37.56 8.80
N SER A 409 13.82 -37.56 9.89
CA SER A 409 13.87 -38.68 10.82
C SER A 409 12.41 -39.00 11.23
N PRO A 410 11.94 -40.26 11.08
CA PRO A 410 10.61 -40.62 11.56
C PRO A 410 10.60 -40.37 13.07
N ARG A 411 9.65 -39.55 13.56
CA ARG A 411 9.38 -39.43 14.99
C ARG A 411 9.19 -40.81 15.55
N LYS A 412 10.11 -41.27 16.41
CA LYS A 412 9.89 -42.50 17.19
C LYS A 412 8.56 -42.32 17.98
N PRO A 413 7.64 -43.27 17.90
CA PRO A 413 6.46 -43.25 18.74
C PRO A 413 6.94 -43.25 20.19
N GLY A 414 6.49 -42.30 20.98
CA GLY A 414 6.80 -42.22 22.40
C GLY A 414 6.37 -43.50 23.09
N GLY A 415 7.34 -44.30 23.54
CA GLY A 415 7.07 -45.49 24.33
C GLY A 415 6.39 -45.06 25.65
N TRP A 416 5.17 -45.53 25.82
CA TRP A 416 4.44 -45.47 27.06
C TRP A 416 5.19 -46.38 28.05
N ARG A 417 5.76 -45.84 29.13
CA ARG A 417 6.28 -46.60 30.27
C ARG A 417 5.14 -46.80 31.27
N PRO A 418 4.74 -48.04 31.60
CA PRO A 418 3.84 -48.29 32.70
C PRO A 418 4.57 -47.91 34.01
N GLY A 419 3.89 -47.16 34.86
CA GLY A 419 4.40 -46.80 36.18
C GLY A 419 4.40 -48.02 37.11
N ASP A 420 5.54 -48.26 37.71
CA ASP A 420 5.71 -49.23 38.84
C ASP A 420 4.92 -48.66 40.06
N GLY A 421 3.88 -49.43 40.42
CA GLY A 421 3.24 -49.30 41.71
C GLY A 421 4.19 -49.68 42.84
N ARG A 422 4.35 -48.83 43.82
CA ARG A 422 4.82 -49.24 45.17
C ARG A 422 3.79 -48.83 46.19
N SER A 423 3.21 -49.86 46.78
CA SER A 423 2.54 -49.86 48.05
C SER A 423 3.47 -49.34 49.17
N ASN A 424 3.04 -48.43 49.98
CA ASN A 424 2.89 -48.52 51.41
C ASN A 424 2.23 -47.23 51.90
#